data_26286c13a4c31ad6b02f055e0e152ea3
#
_entry.id   26286c13a4c31ad6b02f055e0e152ea3
#
_cell.length_a   1.000
_cell.length_b   1.000
_cell.length_c   1.000
_cell.angle_alpha   90.00
_cell.angle_beta   90.00
_cell.angle_gamma   90.00
#
_symmetry.space_group_name_H-M   'P 1'
#
loop_
_entity.id
_entity.type
_entity.pdbx_description
1 polymer ?
#
loop_
_entity_poly.entity_id
_entity_poly.type
_entity_poly.pdbx_seq_one_letter_code
_entity_poly.pdbx_strand_id
1 'polypeptide(L)'
;MPYAELIESNHLDMIMVSHVFNDKFDPEYPASLSHETITNSLRKDLNFNGVVICDDPSMRAISDNYKLEDMFVLMINAGIDLLCLGNNLDHDPEYIPKAVNAIRRSIEKDRISIDRINQSINRITSLKHRHSRSIPALIIKTNMSSNL
;
A
#
# COMPACT_ATOMS: atom_id res chain seq x y z
N MET A 1 -20.39 11.67 0.23
CA MET A 1 -19.77 10.36 0.57
C MET A 1 -18.81 10.59 1.74
N PRO A 2 -18.79 9.74 2.79
CA PRO A 2 -17.98 10.03 4.00
C PRO A 2 -16.49 10.19 3.70
N TYR A 3 -15.93 9.44 2.76
CA TYR A 3 -14.52 9.60 2.36
C TYR A 3 -14.23 10.95 1.68
N ALA A 4 -15.10 11.44 0.81
CA ALA A 4 -14.90 12.72 0.13
C ALA A 4 -14.77 13.87 1.13
N GLU A 5 -15.65 13.93 2.14
CA GLU A 5 -15.62 14.95 3.19
C GLU A 5 -14.35 14.87 4.05
N LEU A 6 -13.89 13.65 4.39
CA LEU A 6 -12.65 13.45 5.15
C LEU A 6 -11.40 13.82 4.34
N ILE A 7 -11.40 13.55 3.04
CA ILE A 7 -10.30 13.93 2.13
C ILE A 7 -10.27 15.46 1.99
N GLU A 8 -11.41 16.08 1.69
CA GLU A 8 -11.52 17.52 1.50
C GLU A 8 -11.14 18.30 2.76
N SER A 9 -11.52 17.81 3.94
CA SER A 9 -11.13 18.39 5.23
C SER A 9 -9.72 18.05 5.69
N ASN A 10 -8.94 17.26 4.90
CA ASN A 10 -7.59 16.83 5.21
C ASN A 10 -7.45 16.06 6.54
N HIS A 11 -8.49 15.29 6.91
CA HIS A 11 -8.53 14.45 8.12
C HIS A 11 -8.22 12.97 7.85
N LEU A 12 -7.74 12.65 6.63
CA LEU A 12 -7.48 11.28 6.23
C LEU A 12 -6.04 11.11 5.74
N ASP A 13 -5.22 10.46 6.54
CA ASP A 13 -3.80 10.25 6.25
C ASP A 13 -3.55 9.02 5.40
N MET A 14 -4.34 7.95 5.61
CA MET A 14 -4.17 6.66 4.94
C MET A 14 -5.51 5.98 4.70
N ILE A 15 -5.62 5.28 3.58
CA ILE A 15 -6.78 4.45 3.21
C ILE A 15 -6.31 3.01 2.98
N MET A 16 -7.00 2.05 3.60
CA MET A 16 -6.85 0.63 3.27
C MET A 16 -7.84 0.25 2.18
N VAL A 17 -7.34 -0.40 1.12
CA VAL A 17 -8.15 -0.93 0.03
C VAL A 17 -8.21 -2.45 0.13
N SER A 18 -9.42 -2.98 0.26
CA SER A 18 -9.71 -4.41 0.35
C SER A 18 -9.78 -5.06 -1.04
N HIS A 19 -9.83 -6.42 -1.06
CA HIS A 19 -9.91 -7.22 -2.28
C HIS A 19 -11.35 -7.41 -2.77
N VAL A 20 -12.19 -6.37 -2.64
CA VAL A 20 -13.59 -6.42 -3.07
C VAL A 20 -13.69 -6.21 -4.57
N PHE A 21 -14.41 -7.10 -5.24
CA PHE A 21 -14.76 -6.96 -6.64
C PHE A 21 -16.08 -6.20 -6.79
N ASN A 22 -16.11 -5.20 -7.65
CA ASN A 22 -17.30 -4.46 -8.00
C ASN A 22 -17.26 -4.09 -9.48
N ASP A 23 -18.02 -4.82 -10.28
CA ASP A 23 -18.11 -4.70 -11.74
C ASP A 23 -18.55 -3.32 -12.27
N LYS A 24 -19.19 -2.54 -11.41
CA LYS A 24 -19.57 -1.15 -11.74
C LYS A 24 -18.40 -0.17 -11.70
N PHE A 25 -17.36 -0.49 -10.92
CA PHE A 25 -16.15 0.32 -10.84
C PHE A 25 -15.08 -0.20 -11.79
N ASP A 26 -14.83 -1.50 -11.74
CA ASP A 26 -13.86 -2.16 -12.60
C ASP A 26 -14.37 -3.59 -12.92
N PRO A 27 -14.70 -3.87 -14.20
CA PRO A 27 -15.20 -5.19 -14.59
C PRO A 27 -14.10 -6.26 -14.64
N GLU A 28 -12.82 -5.89 -14.53
CA GLU A 28 -11.68 -6.78 -14.71
C GLU A 28 -10.97 -7.09 -13.40
N TYR A 29 -10.80 -6.08 -12.52
CA TYR A 29 -9.96 -6.19 -11.33
C TYR A 29 -10.71 -5.87 -10.04
N PRO A 30 -10.40 -6.59 -8.92
CA PRO A 30 -10.83 -6.19 -7.59
C PRO A 30 -10.17 -4.86 -7.20
N ALA A 31 -10.78 -4.12 -6.28
CA ALA A 31 -10.39 -2.75 -5.93
C ALA A 31 -8.90 -2.57 -5.65
N SER A 32 -8.25 -3.53 -4.97
CA SER A 32 -6.82 -3.49 -4.64
C SER A 32 -5.87 -3.66 -5.83
N LEU A 33 -6.37 -4.16 -6.97
CA LEU A 33 -5.62 -4.33 -8.22
C LEU A 33 -6.05 -3.34 -9.30
N SER A 34 -7.11 -2.57 -9.04
CA SER A 34 -7.78 -1.72 -10.01
C SER A 34 -7.15 -0.33 -10.07
N HIS A 35 -6.56 -0.01 -11.21
CA HIS A 35 -6.11 1.35 -11.53
C HIS A 35 -7.28 2.34 -11.56
N GLU A 36 -8.45 1.89 -12.04
CA GLU A 36 -9.67 2.71 -12.08
C GLU A 36 -10.10 3.12 -10.67
N THR A 37 -10.12 2.17 -9.74
CA THR A 37 -10.53 2.46 -8.36
C THR A 37 -9.52 3.34 -7.62
N ILE A 38 -8.22 3.04 -7.71
CA ILE A 38 -7.21 3.72 -6.88
C ILE A 38 -6.69 4.98 -7.56
N THR A 39 -6.23 4.88 -8.81
CA THR A 39 -5.61 6.03 -9.46
C THR A 39 -6.65 6.99 -10.02
N ASN A 40 -7.68 6.51 -10.71
CA ASN A 40 -8.65 7.41 -11.30
C ASN A 40 -9.63 7.93 -10.23
N SER A 41 -10.41 7.05 -9.60
CA SER A 41 -11.45 7.50 -8.67
C SER A 41 -10.88 8.10 -7.38
N LEU A 42 -9.97 7.39 -6.67
CA LEU A 42 -9.51 7.85 -5.37
C LEU A 42 -8.53 9.03 -5.48
N ARG A 43 -7.51 8.92 -6.34
CA ARG A 43 -6.47 9.96 -6.41
C ARG A 43 -6.85 11.15 -7.27
N LYS A 44 -7.44 10.93 -8.49
CA LYS A 44 -7.77 12.03 -9.39
C LYS A 44 -9.11 12.66 -9.04
N ASP A 45 -10.20 11.86 -8.98
CA ASP A 45 -11.54 12.42 -8.79
C ASP A 45 -11.77 12.94 -7.36
N LEU A 46 -11.30 12.18 -6.34
CA LEU A 46 -11.39 12.60 -4.93
C LEU A 46 -10.16 13.36 -4.44
N ASN A 47 -9.14 13.55 -5.28
CA ASN A 47 -7.90 14.28 -4.95
C ASN A 47 -7.17 13.77 -3.70
N PHE A 48 -7.23 12.44 -3.42
CA PHE A 48 -6.54 11.85 -2.28
C PHE A 48 -5.04 11.74 -2.50
N ASN A 49 -4.26 12.45 -1.70
CA ASN A 49 -2.80 12.49 -1.76
C ASN A 49 -2.09 11.73 -0.64
N GLY A 50 -2.84 11.10 0.26
CA GLY A 50 -2.32 10.27 1.36
C GLY A 50 -1.81 8.90 0.91
N VAL A 51 -1.42 8.09 1.87
CA VAL A 51 -0.90 6.73 1.64
C VAL A 51 -2.05 5.75 1.39
N VAL A 52 -1.92 4.90 0.40
CA VAL A 52 -2.84 3.78 0.14
C VAL A 52 -2.15 2.48 0.50
N ILE A 53 -2.76 1.72 1.41
CA ILE A 53 -2.32 0.37 1.80
C ILE A 53 -3.31 -0.67 1.27
N CYS A 54 -2.82 -1.82 0.79
CA CYS A 54 -3.71 -2.94 0.48
C CYS A 54 -3.95 -3.81 1.72
N ASP A 55 -5.05 -4.56 1.71
CA ASP A 55 -5.25 -5.70 2.58
C ASP A 55 -4.27 -6.84 2.22
N ASP A 56 -4.21 -7.92 3.01
CA ASP A 56 -3.23 -8.99 2.85
C ASP A 56 -3.36 -9.73 1.51
N PRO A 57 -2.38 -9.61 0.60
CA PRO A 57 -2.43 -10.26 -0.71
C PRO A 57 -2.37 -11.80 -0.64
N SER A 58 -2.05 -12.38 0.52
CA SER A 58 -2.12 -13.85 0.72
C SER A 58 -3.54 -14.37 0.83
N MET A 59 -4.54 -13.48 0.98
CA MET A 59 -5.95 -13.88 1.00
C MET A 59 -6.36 -14.54 -0.31
N ARG A 60 -7.11 -15.66 -0.22
CA ARG A 60 -7.48 -16.51 -1.36
C ARG A 60 -8.22 -15.78 -2.47
N ALA A 61 -8.94 -14.72 -2.16
CA ALA A 61 -9.58 -13.86 -3.16
C ALA A 61 -8.58 -13.34 -4.21
N ILE A 62 -7.32 -13.20 -3.84
CA ILE A 62 -6.23 -12.73 -4.70
C ILE A 62 -5.27 -13.88 -5.03
N SER A 63 -4.74 -14.58 -4.01
CA SER A 63 -3.68 -15.59 -4.19
C SER A 63 -4.07 -16.76 -5.09
N ASP A 64 -5.35 -17.13 -5.10
CA ASP A 64 -5.85 -18.21 -5.95
C ASP A 64 -6.01 -17.80 -7.42
N ASN A 65 -6.09 -16.49 -7.71
CA ASN A 65 -6.40 -15.98 -9.04
C ASN A 65 -5.19 -15.33 -9.74
N TYR A 66 -4.16 -14.91 -8.99
CA TYR A 66 -3.02 -14.17 -9.55
C TYR A 66 -1.69 -14.78 -9.13
N LYS A 67 -0.75 -14.86 -10.08
CA LYS A 67 0.63 -15.21 -9.75
C LYS A 67 1.28 -14.10 -8.94
N LEU A 68 2.15 -14.46 -8.00
CA LEU A 68 2.79 -13.54 -7.05
C LEU A 68 3.39 -12.29 -7.73
N GLU A 69 4.15 -12.47 -8.82
CA GLU A 69 4.79 -11.36 -9.54
C GLU A 69 3.74 -10.44 -10.20
N ASP A 70 2.74 -11.03 -10.87
CA ASP A 70 1.70 -10.27 -11.58
C ASP A 70 0.81 -9.50 -10.59
N MET A 71 0.48 -10.10 -9.47
CA MET A 71 -0.27 -9.49 -8.38
C MET A 71 0.40 -8.22 -7.87
N PHE A 72 1.69 -8.26 -7.53
CA PHE A 72 2.40 -7.09 -7.05
C PHE A 72 2.56 -6.01 -8.13
N VAL A 73 2.76 -6.41 -9.39
CA VAL A 73 2.78 -5.46 -10.52
C VAL A 73 1.45 -4.72 -10.63
N LEU A 74 0.33 -5.43 -10.58
CA LEU A 74 -1.00 -4.83 -10.65
C LEU A 74 -1.26 -3.91 -9.46
N MET A 75 -1.02 -4.35 -8.22
CA MET A 75 -1.22 -3.53 -7.01
C MET A 75 -0.42 -2.23 -7.05
N ILE A 76 0.89 -2.32 -7.33
CA ILE A 76 1.76 -1.15 -7.34
C ILE A 76 1.36 -0.19 -8.45
N ASN A 77 1.08 -0.69 -9.66
CA ASN A 77 0.66 0.14 -10.78
C ASN A 77 -0.75 0.70 -10.61
N ALA A 78 -1.63 0.00 -9.89
CA ALA A 78 -2.94 0.54 -9.52
C ALA A 78 -2.83 1.77 -8.60
N GLY A 79 -1.78 1.88 -7.80
CA GLY A 79 -1.56 3.04 -6.93
C GLY A 79 -1.38 2.72 -5.45
N ILE A 80 -1.23 1.43 -5.08
CA ILE A 80 -0.90 1.00 -3.72
C ILE A 80 0.52 1.48 -3.35
N ASP A 81 0.67 2.04 -2.16
CA ASP A 81 1.94 2.54 -1.63
C ASP A 81 2.55 1.60 -0.58
N LEU A 82 1.72 0.90 0.19
CA LEU A 82 2.13 -0.07 1.21
C LEU A 82 1.45 -1.42 0.99
N LEU A 83 2.22 -2.49 1.13
CA LEU A 83 1.73 -3.87 1.06
C LEU A 83 1.62 -4.43 2.49
N CYS A 84 0.42 -4.86 2.88
CA CYS A 84 0.19 -5.54 4.15
C CYS A 84 0.43 -7.04 3.98
N LEU A 85 1.64 -7.51 4.27
CA LEU A 85 2.00 -8.93 4.12
C LEU A 85 1.77 -9.65 5.45
N GLY A 86 0.53 -10.11 5.69
CA GLY A 86 0.13 -10.75 6.94
C GLY A 86 0.69 -12.15 7.12
N ASN A 87 0.77 -12.95 6.05
CA ASN A 87 1.30 -14.31 6.07
C ASN A 87 0.64 -15.23 7.13
N ASN A 88 -0.66 -15.05 7.36
CA ASN A 88 -1.38 -15.70 8.46
C ASN A 88 -2.14 -16.97 8.04
N LEU A 89 -2.50 -17.13 6.76
CA LEU A 89 -3.32 -18.24 6.28
C LEU A 89 -2.48 -19.50 6.03
N ASP A 90 -1.45 -19.36 5.20
CA ASP A 90 -0.50 -20.45 4.88
C ASP A 90 0.90 -19.91 5.17
N HIS A 91 1.40 -20.13 6.40
CA HIS A 91 2.66 -19.56 6.84
C HIS A 91 3.82 -20.01 5.97
N ASP A 92 4.41 -19.07 5.23
CA ASP A 92 5.62 -19.26 4.43
C ASP A 92 6.72 -18.31 4.93
N PRO A 93 7.79 -18.81 5.60
CA PRO A 93 8.89 -17.97 6.08
C PRO A 93 9.61 -17.22 4.94
N GLU A 94 9.49 -17.71 3.70
CA GLU A 94 10.08 -17.09 2.52
C GLU A 94 9.15 -16.09 1.82
N TYR A 95 7.92 -15.87 2.32
CA TYR A 95 6.93 -15.02 1.64
C TYR A 95 7.43 -13.59 1.42
N ILE A 96 8.00 -12.97 2.47
CA ILE A 96 8.54 -11.59 2.35
C ILE A 96 9.76 -11.54 1.41
N PRO A 97 10.78 -12.40 1.53
CA PRO A 97 11.86 -12.48 0.55
C PRO A 97 11.37 -12.71 -0.89
N LYS A 98 10.37 -13.59 -1.10
CA LYS A 98 9.76 -13.83 -2.41
C LYS A 98 9.08 -12.58 -2.96
N ALA A 99 8.31 -11.87 -2.13
CA ALA A 99 7.64 -10.62 -2.49
C ALA A 99 8.65 -9.54 -2.93
N VAL A 100 9.69 -9.30 -2.12
CA VAL A 100 10.74 -8.33 -2.44
C VAL A 100 11.45 -8.67 -3.75
N ASN A 101 11.79 -9.96 -3.95
CA ASN A 101 12.45 -10.40 -5.18
C ASN A 101 11.54 -10.31 -6.41
N ALA A 102 10.23 -10.55 -6.26
CA ALA A 102 9.25 -10.41 -7.33
C ALA A 102 9.14 -8.92 -7.77
N ILE A 103 9.05 -8.01 -6.81
CA ILE A 103 8.99 -6.57 -7.09
C ILE A 103 10.29 -6.08 -7.75
N ARG A 104 11.46 -6.48 -7.22
CA ARG A 104 12.76 -6.13 -7.80
C ARG A 104 12.88 -6.55 -9.26
N ARG A 105 12.56 -7.83 -9.55
CA ARG A 105 12.56 -8.35 -10.93
C ARG A 105 11.57 -7.62 -11.83
N SER A 106 10.43 -7.20 -11.29
CA SER A 106 9.44 -6.45 -12.07
C SER A 106 9.93 -5.04 -12.41
N ILE A 107 10.73 -4.42 -11.55
CA ILE A 107 11.41 -3.15 -11.85
C ILE A 107 12.49 -3.36 -12.91
N GLU A 108 13.33 -4.40 -12.78
CA GLU A 108 14.38 -4.74 -13.76
C GLU A 108 13.83 -5.05 -15.17
N LYS A 109 12.56 -5.51 -15.24
CA LYS A 109 11.84 -5.80 -16.49
C LYS A 109 10.96 -4.64 -16.97
N ASP A 110 11.08 -3.46 -16.40
CA ASP A 110 10.27 -2.26 -16.71
C ASP A 110 8.74 -2.46 -16.54
N ARG A 111 8.31 -3.47 -15.77
CA ARG A 111 6.90 -3.69 -15.44
C ARG A 111 6.39 -2.74 -14.35
N ILE A 112 7.29 -2.25 -13.50
CA ILE A 112 7.06 -1.23 -12.48
C ILE A 112 8.11 -0.14 -12.69
N SER A 113 7.68 1.10 -12.89
CA SER A 113 8.62 2.21 -13.07
C SER A 113 9.23 2.65 -11.73
N ILE A 114 10.48 3.11 -11.76
CA ILE A 114 11.14 3.71 -10.58
C ILE A 114 10.37 4.95 -10.11
N ASP A 115 9.81 5.74 -11.02
CA ASP A 115 9.01 6.92 -10.67
C ASP A 115 7.77 6.54 -9.85
N ARG A 116 7.12 5.40 -10.18
CA ARG A 116 6.00 4.89 -9.39
C ARG A 116 6.41 4.52 -7.97
N ILE A 117 7.58 3.89 -7.81
CA ILE A 117 8.15 3.57 -6.49
C ILE A 117 8.47 4.86 -5.72
N ASN A 118 9.10 5.83 -6.37
CA ASN A 118 9.44 7.12 -5.76
C ASN A 118 8.20 7.89 -5.27
N GLN A 119 7.09 7.84 -6.01
CA GLN A 119 5.81 8.41 -5.56
C GLN A 119 5.34 7.80 -4.24
N SER A 120 5.42 6.47 -4.09
CA SER A 120 5.08 5.79 -2.85
C SER A 120 6.01 6.18 -1.69
N ILE A 121 7.32 6.19 -1.92
CA ILE A 121 8.31 6.58 -0.92
C ILE A 121 8.04 8.01 -0.43
N ASN A 122 7.74 8.93 -1.33
CA ASN A 122 7.46 10.33 -0.99
C ASN A 122 6.20 10.46 -0.10
N ARG A 123 5.11 9.74 -0.41
CA ARG A 123 3.89 9.74 0.41
C ARG A 123 4.14 9.13 1.79
N ILE A 124 4.81 7.99 1.86
CA ILE A 124 5.15 7.30 3.11
C ILE A 124 6.07 8.17 3.98
N THR A 125 7.08 8.80 3.39
CA THR A 125 8.00 9.69 4.10
C THR A 125 7.26 10.93 4.65
N SER A 126 6.38 11.53 3.86
CA SER A 126 5.55 12.66 4.28
C SER A 126 4.62 12.28 5.44
N LEU A 127 3.99 11.09 5.38
CA LEU A 127 3.17 10.56 6.47
C LEU A 127 3.99 10.41 7.75
N LYS A 128 5.14 9.76 7.69
CA LYS A 128 6.05 9.56 8.83
C LYS A 128 6.49 10.89 9.44
N HIS A 129 6.85 11.87 8.62
CA HIS A 129 7.25 13.20 9.12
C HIS A 129 6.12 13.95 9.83
N ARG A 130 4.87 13.84 9.36
CA ARG A 130 3.74 14.47 10.04
C ARG A 130 3.54 13.88 11.46
N HIS A 131 3.65 12.57 11.59
CA HIS A 131 3.42 11.89 12.87
C HIS A 131 4.64 11.86 13.80
N SER A 132 5.87 11.89 13.29
CA SER A 132 7.09 11.90 14.13
C SER A 132 7.25 13.18 14.94
N ARG A 133 6.72 14.31 14.46
CA ARG A 133 6.71 15.59 15.20
C ARG A 133 5.75 15.60 16.40
N SER A 134 4.83 14.62 16.47
CA SER A 134 3.85 14.50 17.55
C SER A 134 4.33 13.61 18.71
N ILE A 135 5.48 12.96 18.59
CA ILE A 135 6.07 12.14 19.67
C ILE A 135 6.98 13.06 20.47
N PRO A 136 6.65 13.39 21.74
CA PRO A 136 7.55 14.17 22.60
C PRO A 136 8.88 13.45 22.74
N ALA A 137 9.99 14.17 22.69
CA ALA A 137 11.37 13.64 22.80
C ALA A 137 11.67 12.88 24.13
N LEU A 138 10.66 12.71 24.98
CA LEU A 138 10.75 12.07 26.29
C LEU A 138 10.93 10.54 26.27
N ILE A 139 10.56 9.87 25.16
CA ILE A 139 10.58 8.40 25.10
C ILE A 139 11.97 7.85 24.73
N ILE A 140 12.86 8.67 24.17
CA ILE A 140 14.18 8.20 23.68
C ILE A 140 15.24 8.13 24.81
N LYS A 141 15.01 8.78 25.97
CA LYS A 141 15.99 8.84 27.05
C LYS A 141 15.99 7.67 28.05
N THR A 142 15.03 6.76 28.01
CA THR A 142 14.86 5.71 29.00
C THR A 142 15.59 4.39 28.72
N ASN A 143 16.18 4.20 27.54
CA ASN A 143 16.81 2.92 27.16
C ASN A 143 18.35 2.97 27.04
N MET A 144 19.03 4.03 27.47
CA MET A 144 20.48 4.11 27.39
C MET A 144 21.20 4.16 28.76
N SER A 145 20.51 3.90 29.90
CA SER A 145 21.11 4.03 31.25
C SER A 145 21.06 2.75 32.07
N SER A 146 21.02 1.57 31.46
CA SER A 146 21.10 0.32 32.21
C SER A 146 22.04 -0.68 31.52
N ASN A 147 23.30 -0.33 31.37
CA ASN A 147 24.42 -1.26 31.21
C ASN A 147 25.74 -0.50 31.52
N LEU A 148 26.06 -0.42 32.79
CA LEU A 148 27.41 -0.31 33.35
C LEU A 148 27.46 -1.17 34.59
#